data_896542bc4e1576262b4ddaef22c3b709
#
_entry.id   896542bc4e1576262b4ddaef22c3b709
#
_cell.length_a   1.000
_cell.length_b   1.000
_cell.length_c   1.000
_cell.angle_alpha   90.00
_cell.angle_beta   90.00
_cell.angle_gamma   90.00
#
_symmetry.space_group_name_H-M   'P 1'
#
loop_
_entity.id
_entity.type
_entity.pdbx_description
1 polymer ?
#
loop_
_entity_poly.entity_id
_entity_poly.type
_entity_poly.pdbx_seq_one_letter_code
_entity_poly.pdbx_strand_id
1 'polypeptide(L)'
;DDVQLARLMASIHSAFDVTADADISMEINPRRTSRSQLDLIHGLGVQHLHLEVRDVDANVQNELGRTQSFSLLEDVYSVARDMKFATVNMDLLFGLPGQTSKSIKNSVAMIAELAPDLLVCQQYTRRPQQFPHQAALDDDAMPSLAEKLAIFNAVAVGLESEGYEWIGLNAFVRPGHALSEAQANGTLRYSGFGYSENEVSQVLGAGLGAVSEVGDVVAQNFVDIDAWQIAIGQGRLATQALIETSEFEVARRSVMRRLMCNSEVPISSVEQPDVLTLVESLESQGYTEQRDAFIYLTELGRMALPHFWSDSSPRFRWL
;
A
#
# COMPACT_ATOMS: atom_id res chain seq x y z
N ASP A 1 -20.93 0.40 11.76
CA ASP A 1 -21.59 -0.68 12.49
C ASP A 1 -21.93 -1.84 11.55
N ASP A 2 -22.38 -2.96 12.09
CA ASP A 2 -22.64 -4.21 11.39
C ASP A 2 -23.73 -4.07 10.31
N VAL A 3 -24.76 -3.27 10.58
CA VAL A 3 -25.86 -3.02 9.63
C VAL A 3 -25.34 -2.21 8.43
N GLN A 4 -24.46 -1.24 8.67
CA GLN A 4 -23.87 -0.43 7.61
C GLN A 4 -22.93 -1.26 6.72
N LEU A 5 -22.14 -2.15 7.31
CA LEU A 5 -21.28 -3.07 6.54
C LEU A 5 -22.12 -4.00 5.65
N ALA A 6 -23.14 -4.64 6.22
CA ALA A 6 -24.03 -5.51 5.46
C ALA A 6 -24.73 -4.74 4.30
N ARG A 7 -25.20 -3.52 4.56
CA ARG A 7 -25.81 -2.66 3.55
C ARG A 7 -24.84 -2.26 2.45
N LEU A 8 -23.57 -1.93 2.81
CA LEU A 8 -22.53 -1.60 1.84
C LEU A 8 -22.28 -2.78 0.89
N MET A 9 -22.08 -3.97 1.43
CA MET A 9 -21.86 -5.17 0.62
C MET A 9 -23.08 -5.50 -0.27
N ALA A 10 -24.29 -5.41 0.28
CA ALA A 10 -25.52 -5.59 -0.50
C ALA A 10 -25.65 -4.55 -1.64
N SER A 11 -25.23 -3.30 -1.40
CA SER A 11 -25.22 -2.26 -2.43
C SER A 11 -24.21 -2.54 -3.53
N ILE A 12 -23.03 -3.04 -3.19
CA ILE A 12 -21.99 -3.44 -4.17
C ILE A 12 -22.54 -4.57 -5.05
N HIS A 13 -23.06 -5.64 -4.45
CA HIS A 13 -23.66 -6.76 -5.19
C HIS A 13 -24.87 -6.37 -6.03
N SER A 14 -25.60 -5.32 -5.64
CA SER A 14 -26.73 -4.79 -6.43
C SER A 14 -26.28 -3.93 -7.60
N ALA A 15 -25.13 -3.25 -7.47
CA ALA A 15 -24.63 -2.33 -8.47
C ALA A 15 -23.72 -3.00 -9.50
N PHE A 16 -23.08 -4.10 -9.13
CA PHE A 16 -22.08 -4.80 -9.94
C PHE A 16 -22.41 -6.29 -10.01
N ASP A 17 -22.06 -6.91 -11.14
CA ASP A 17 -22.09 -8.37 -11.29
C ASP A 17 -20.82 -8.94 -10.63
N VAL A 18 -20.87 -9.16 -9.33
CA VAL A 18 -19.77 -9.70 -8.54
C VAL A 18 -19.73 -11.22 -8.75
N THR A 19 -18.68 -11.71 -9.39
CA THR A 19 -18.52 -13.15 -9.69
C THR A 19 -18.26 -13.95 -8.41
N ALA A 20 -18.55 -15.25 -8.45
CA ALA A 20 -18.40 -16.14 -7.29
C ALA A 20 -16.93 -16.32 -6.85
N ASP A 21 -15.99 -16.08 -7.76
CA ASP A 21 -14.55 -16.14 -7.58
C ASP A 21 -13.89 -14.76 -7.36
N ALA A 22 -14.71 -13.73 -7.11
CA ALA A 22 -14.19 -12.39 -6.82
C ALA A 22 -13.36 -12.37 -5.53
N ASP A 23 -12.16 -11.80 -5.61
CA ASP A 23 -11.32 -11.54 -4.45
C ASP A 23 -11.85 -10.34 -3.67
N ILE A 24 -12.20 -10.55 -2.40
CA ILE A 24 -12.70 -9.50 -1.52
C ILE A 24 -11.74 -9.36 -0.34
N SER A 25 -11.09 -8.21 -0.27
CA SER A 25 -10.19 -7.85 0.81
C SER A 25 -10.74 -6.69 1.63
N MET A 26 -10.39 -6.64 2.92
CA MET A 26 -10.79 -5.57 3.82
C MET A 26 -9.65 -5.19 4.77
N GLU A 27 -9.37 -3.89 4.85
CA GLU A 27 -8.52 -3.35 5.92
C GLU A 27 -9.36 -3.13 7.17
N ILE A 28 -8.84 -3.60 8.31
CA ILE A 28 -9.48 -3.45 9.62
C ILE A 28 -8.51 -2.84 10.63
N ASN A 29 -9.09 -2.10 11.57
CA ASN A 29 -8.36 -1.60 12.73
C ASN A 29 -8.58 -2.55 13.91
N PRO A 30 -7.55 -3.30 14.37
CA PRO A 30 -7.68 -4.27 15.47
C PRO A 30 -8.28 -3.68 16.75
N ARG A 31 -8.06 -2.39 17.02
CA ARG A 31 -8.59 -1.69 18.19
C ARG A 31 -10.11 -1.48 18.17
N ARG A 32 -10.73 -1.62 17.01
CA ARG A 32 -12.15 -1.30 16.79
C ARG A 32 -12.96 -2.47 16.23
N THR A 33 -12.30 -3.55 15.88
CA THR A 33 -12.93 -4.72 15.27
C THR A 33 -13.16 -5.80 16.31
N SER A 34 -14.40 -6.12 16.58
CA SER A 34 -14.79 -7.18 17.50
C SER A 34 -14.79 -8.55 16.81
N ARG A 35 -14.79 -9.63 17.60
CA ARG A 35 -14.95 -11.00 17.09
C ARG A 35 -16.24 -11.15 16.26
N SER A 36 -17.36 -10.55 16.72
CA SER A 36 -18.63 -10.61 15.99
C SER A 36 -18.55 -9.88 14.65
N GLN A 37 -17.78 -8.80 14.55
CA GLN A 37 -17.54 -8.11 13.27
C GLN A 37 -16.67 -8.94 12.32
N LEU A 38 -15.65 -9.64 12.84
CA LEU A 38 -14.88 -10.59 12.02
C LEU A 38 -15.76 -11.71 11.46
N ASP A 39 -16.66 -12.26 12.29
CA ASP A 39 -17.61 -13.28 11.86
C ASP A 39 -18.56 -12.75 10.76
N LEU A 40 -19.08 -11.53 10.96
CA LEU A 40 -19.92 -10.86 9.98
C LEU A 40 -19.20 -10.66 8.65
N ILE A 41 -18.00 -10.06 8.64
CA ILE A 41 -17.29 -9.76 7.38
C ILE A 41 -16.85 -11.03 6.66
N HIS A 42 -16.49 -12.08 7.40
CA HIS A 42 -16.23 -13.41 6.83
C HIS A 42 -17.51 -13.97 6.19
N GLY A 43 -18.64 -13.88 6.88
CA GLY A 43 -19.96 -14.29 6.34
C GLY A 43 -20.43 -13.47 5.14
N LEU A 44 -19.94 -12.23 4.97
CA LEU A 44 -20.18 -11.38 3.82
C LEU A 44 -19.24 -11.66 2.62
N GLY A 45 -18.36 -12.66 2.74
CA GLY A 45 -17.48 -13.11 1.67
C GLY A 45 -16.09 -12.46 1.63
N VAL A 46 -15.70 -11.71 2.67
CA VAL A 46 -14.31 -11.20 2.77
C VAL A 46 -13.36 -12.37 2.99
N GLN A 47 -12.38 -12.54 2.12
CA GLN A 47 -11.40 -13.61 2.17
C GLN A 47 -10.05 -13.16 2.72
N HIS A 48 -9.68 -11.90 2.49
CA HIS A 48 -8.37 -11.36 2.81
C HIS A 48 -8.49 -10.20 3.79
N LEU A 49 -7.78 -10.29 4.93
CA LEU A 49 -7.74 -9.22 5.93
C LEU A 49 -6.40 -8.51 5.90
N HIS A 50 -6.45 -7.19 6.02
CA HIS A 50 -5.32 -6.34 6.34
C HIS A 50 -5.49 -5.73 7.73
N LEU A 51 -4.58 -6.02 8.65
CA LEU A 51 -4.57 -5.48 10.00
C LEU A 51 -3.71 -4.22 10.06
N GLU A 52 -4.34 -3.07 10.37
CA GLU A 52 -3.65 -1.80 10.54
C GLU A 52 -2.84 -1.79 11.84
N VAL A 53 -1.56 -2.17 11.78
CA VAL A 53 -0.66 -2.26 12.95
C VAL A 53 0.10 -0.96 13.17
N ARG A 54 0.75 -0.43 12.15
CA ARG A 54 1.66 0.72 12.11
C ARG A 54 3.01 0.44 12.78
N ASP A 55 3.05 0.23 14.09
CA ASP A 55 4.21 -0.17 14.89
C ASP A 55 3.72 -0.84 16.18
N VAL A 56 4.54 -1.70 16.79
CA VAL A 56 4.25 -2.35 18.08
C VAL A 56 5.13 -1.83 19.22
N ASP A 57 6.13 -0.99 18.95
CA ASP A 57 6.94 -0.35 19.97
C ASP A 57 6.12 0.68 20.76
N ALA A 58 6.10 0.55 22.09
CA ALA A 58 5.26 1.38 22.95
C ALA A 58 5.65 2.86 22.92
N ASN A 59 6.94 3.20 22.75
CA ASN A 59 7.38 4.59 22.69
C ASN A 59 6.93 5.23 21.38
N VAL A 60 7.10 4.53 20.25
CA VAL A 60 6.63 4.98 18.94
C VAL A 60 5.13 5.19 18.93
N GLN A 61 4.37 4.25 19.51
CA GLN A 61 2.92 4.35 19.65
C GLN A 61 2.49 5.55 20.49
N ASN A 62 3.22 5.86 21.56
CA ASN A 62 2.95 7.03 22.42
C ASN A 62 3.19 8.33 21.67
N GLU A 63 4.29 8.45 20.90
CA GLU A 63 4.57 9.63 20.06
C GLU A 63 3.46 9.84 19.00
N LEU A 64 2.90 8.75 18.46
CA LEU A 64 1.76 8.81 17.54
C LEU A 64 0.42 9.12 18.22
N GLY A 65 0.33 9.08 19.55
CA GLY A 65 -0.94 9.13 20.26
C GLY A 65 -1.88 7.97 19.94
N ARG A 66 -1.33 6.81 19.50
CA ARG A 66 -2.09 5.63 19.10
C ARG A 66 -1.51 4.38 19.73
N THR A 67 -1.96 4.08 20.94
CA THR A 67 -1.57 2.87 21.67
C THR A 67 -2.42 1.68 21.26
N GLN A 68 -1.75 0.54 21.05
CA GLN A 68 -2.35 -0.77 20.77
C GLN A 68 -1.48 -1.83 21.43
N SER A 69 -2.02 -2.59 22.37
CA SER A 69 -1.24 -3.68 22.97
C SER A 69 -0.97 -4.78 21.95
N PHE A 70 0.20 -5.39 22.05
CA PHE A 70 0.53 -6.53 21.19
C PHE A 70 -0.42 -7.70 21.41
N SER A 71 -0.84 -7.95 22.66
CA SER A 71 -1.82 -9.00 22.97
C SER A 71 -3.17 -8.80 22.27
N LEU A 72 -3.64 -7.56 22.10
CA LEU A 72 -4.85 -7.29 21.31
C LEU A 72 -4.65 -7.66 19.85
N LEU A 73 -3.47 -7.38 19.29
CA LEU A 73 -3.14 -7.76 17.91
C LEU A 73 -3.10 -9.29 17.77
N GLU A 74 -2.46 -9.99 18.72
CA GLU A 74 -2.41 -11.46 18.77
C GLU A 74 -3.81 -12.07 18.84
N ASP A 75 -4.69 -11.53 19.70
CA ASP A 75 -6.06 -12.01 19.83
C ASP A 75 -6.85 -11.86 18.52
N VAL A 76 -6.80 -10.68 17.88
CA VAL A 76 -7.51 -10.45 16.62
C VAL A 76 -6.93 -11.32 15.50
N TYR A 77 -5.60 -11.45 15.42
CA TYR A 77 -4.93 -12.31 14.46
C TYR A 77 -5.31 -13.78 14.63
N SER A 78 -5.26 -14.30 15.87
CA SER A 78 -5.63 -15.68 16.19
C SER A 78 -7.08 -15.97 15.81
N VAL A 79 -8.01 -15.06 16.16
CA VAL A 79 -9.43 -15.20 15.80
C VAL A 79 -9.60 -15.22 14.28
N ALA A 80 -8.90 -14.37 13.53
CA ALA A 80 -8.97 -14.36 12.08
C ALA A 80 -8.45 -15.67 11.46
N ARG A 81 -7.38 -16.23 12.03
CA ARG A 81 -6.86 -17.55 11.60
C ARG A 81 -7.82 -18.70 11.90
N ASP A 82 -8.43 -18.69 13.09
CA ASP A 82 -9.43 -19.68 13.48
C ASP A 82 -10.66 -19.66 12.56
N MET A 83 -11.06 -18.46 12.11
CA MET A 83 -12.14 -18.26 11.14
C MET A 83 -11.77 -18.64 9.70
N LYS A 84 -10.48 -18.95 9.44
CA LYS A 84 -9.96 -19.40 8.15
C LYS A 84 -10.08 -18.35 7.03
N PHE A 85 -9.84 -17.07 7.33
CA PHE A 85 -9.56 -16.12 6.27
C PHE A 85 -8.42 -16.64 5.40
N ALA A 86 -8.53 -16.48 4.10
CA ALA A 86 -7.55 -17.00 3.14
C ALA A 86 -6.15 -16.41 3.38
N THR A 87 -6.07 -15.10 3.64
CA THR A 87 -4.86 -14.44 4.12
C THR A 87 -5.16 -13.48 5.27
N VAL A 88 -4.20 -13.35 6.19
CA VAL A 88 -4.20 -12.32 7.24
C VAL A 88 -2.89 -11.54 7.13
N ASN A 89 -3.00 -10.35 6.61
CA ASN A 89 -1.91 -9.45 6.26
C ASN A 89 -1.76 -8.36 7.32
N MET A 90 -0.60 -7.72 7.40
CA MET A 90 -0.35 -6.63 8.35
C MET A 90 0.39 -5.48 7.69
N ASP A 91 0.07 -4.25 8.13
CA ASP A 91 0.74 -3.04 7.70
C ASP A 91 1.65 -2.50 8.79
N LEU A 92 2.91 -2.28 8.42
CA LEU A 92 3.88 -1.54 9.20
C LEU A 92 4.13 -0.18 8.59
N LEU A 93 4.46 0.80 9.42
CA LEU A 93 4.96 2.09 8.96
C LEU A 93 6.42 2.27 9.37
N PHE A 94 7.23 2.80 8.47
CA PHE A 94 8.58 3.23 8.81
C PHE A 94 8.74 4.74 8.67
N GLY A 95 9.67 5.32 9.44
CA GLY A 95 9.86 6.76 9.47
C GLY A 95 8.88 7.49 10.38
N LEU A 96 8.35 6.81 11.38
CA LEU A 96 7.50 7.37 12.42
C LEU A 96 8.31 8.19 13.42
N PRO A 97 7.69 9.20 14.11
CA PRO A 97 8.38 9.94 15.16
C PRO A 97 8.89 9.02 16.28
N GLY A 98 10.12 9.24 16.71
CA GLY A 98 10.78 8.43 17.73
C GLY A 98 11.21 7.02 17.30
N GLN A 99 10.92 6.61 16.07
CA GLN A 99 11.30 5.29 15.55
C GLN A 99 12.82 5.24 15.22
N THR A 100 13.44 4.12 15.53
CA THR A 100 14.85 3.85 15.26
C THR A 100 15.04 2.50 14.60
N SER A 101 16.21 2.25 13.99
CA SER A 101 16.54 0.91 13.46
C SER A 101 16.51 -0.19 14.52
N LYS A 102 16.72 0.16 15.80
CA LYS A 102 16.62 -0.79 16.91
C LYS A 102 15.18 -1.11 17.27
N SER A 103 14.31 -0.08 17.40
CA SER A 103 12.90 -0.29 17.75
C SER A 103 12.17 -1.08 16.66
N ILE A 104 12.39 -0.72 15.38
CA ILE A 104 11.74 -1.42 14.27
C ILE A 104 12.18 -2.87 14.13
N LYS A 105 13.45 -3.20 14.43
CA LYS A 105 13.90 -4.62 14.46
C LYS A 105 13.12 -5.43 15.48
N ASN A 106 12.89 -4.89 16.65
CA ASN A 106 12.08 -5.56 17.69
C ASN A 106 10.64 -5.72 17.22
N SER A 107 10.04 -4.67 16.62
CA SER A 107 8.68 -4.73 16.08
C SER A 107 8.55 -5.79 14.97
N VAL A 108 9.51 -5.86 14.07
CA VAL A 108 9.56 -6.88 13.00
C VAL A 108 9.64 -8.29 13.57
N ALA A 109 10.53 -8.52 14.54
CA ALA A 109 10.65 -9.85 15.16
C ALA A 109 9.33 -10.28 15.83
N MET A 110 8.70 -9.40 16.62
CA MET A 110 7.43 -9.69 17.28
C MET A 110 6.31 -9.99 16.27
N ILE A 111 6.24 -9.25 15.16
CA ILE A 111 5.21 -9.46 14.15
C ILE A 111 5.49 -10.72 13.34
N ALA A 112 6.75 -11.02 13.04
CA ALA A 112 7.13 -12.24 12.33
C ALA A 112 6.77 -13.53 13.11
N GLU A 113 6.76 -13.48 14.45
CA GLU A 113 6.28 -14.60 15.30
C GLU A 113 4.80 -14.94 15.03
N LEU A 114 3.98 -13.95 14.69
CA LEU A 114 2.59 -14.18 14.29
C LEU A 114 2.48 -14.83 12.91
N ALA A 115 3.52 -14.71 12.10
CA ALA A 115 3.61 -15.25 10.74
C ALA A 115 2.46 -14.80 9.80
N PRO A 116 2.21 -13.47 9.63
CA PRO A 116 1.26 -12.99 8.63
C PRO A 116 1.66 -13.41 7.22
N ASP A 117 0.68 -13.55 6.32
CA ASP A 117 0.94 -14.01 4.95
C ASP A 117 1.67 -12.95 4.12
N LEU A 118 1.32 -11.68 4.34
CA LEU A 118 1.90 -10.51 3.70
C LEU A 118 2.13 -9.42 4.76
N LEU A 119 3.29 -8.81 4.71
CA LEU A 119 3.63 -7.57 5.42
C LEU A 119 3.89 -6.46 4.41
N VAL A 120 3.18 -5.35 4.55
CA VAL A 120 3.42 -4.13 3.78
C VAL A 120 4.07 -3.10 4.70
N CYS A 121 5.28 -2.65 4.35
CA CYS A 121 5.99 -1.65 5.13
C CYS A 121 5.99 -0.31 4.39
N GLN A 122 5.07 0.59 4.77
CA GLN A 122 4.91 1.88 4.10
C GLN A 122 5.68 2.99 4.79
N GLN A 123 6.20 3.93 3.99
CA GLN A 123 6.81 5.11 4.55
C GLN A 123 5.76 6.06 5.12
N TYR A 124 5.96 6.45 6.37
CA TYR A 124 5.17 7.52 6.96
C TYR A 124 5.58 8.89 6.36
N THR A 125 4.59 9.58 5.81
CA THR A 125 4.75 10.94 5.28
C THR A 125 3.87 11.89 6.09
N ARG A 126 4.51 12.87 6.75
CA ARG A 126 3.80 13.89 7.52
C ARG A 126 3.22 14.94 6.58
N ARG A 127 1.90 15.12 6.62
CA ARG A 127 1.15 16.08 5.78
C ARG A 127 0.07 16.80 6.61
N PRO A 128 0.46 17.69 7.56
CA PRO A 128 -0.50 18.30 8.49
C PRO A 128 -1.53 19.20 7.80
N GLN A 129 -1.22 19.73 6.61
CA GLN A 129 -2.19 20.51 5.83
C GLN A 129 -3.36 19.65 5.32
N GLN A 130 -3.12 18.36 5.11
CA GLN A 130 -4.12 17.40 4.64
C GLN A 130 -4.74 16.63 5.81
N PHE A 131 -3.93 16.31 6.80
CA PHE A 131 -4.30 15.55 7.98
C PHE A 131 -4.04 16.38 9.24
N PRO A 132 -5.00 17.23 9.67
CA PRO A 132 -4.81 18.17 10.77
C PRO A 132 -4.32 17.54 12.07
N HIS A 133 -4.69 16.28 12.34
CA HIS A 133 -4.23 15.55 13.52
C HIS A 133 -2.71 15.32 13.53
N GLN A 134 -2.05 15.34 12.38
CA GLN A 134 -0.60 15.21 12.28
C GLN A 134 0.14 16.49 12.72
N ALA A 135 -0.57 17.62 12.88
CA ALA A 135 0.03 18.87 13.40
C ALA A 135 0.49 18.73 14.85
N ALA A 136 -0.08 17.78 15.60
CA ALA A 136 0.31 17.52 16.99
C ALA A 136 1.61 16.71 17.13
N LEU A 137 2.14 16.15 16.04
CA LEU A 137 3.37 15.37 16.08
C LEU A 137 4.59 16.30 16.15
N ASP A 138 5.55 15.92 16.96
CA ASP A 138 6.81 16.64 17.09
C ASP A 138 7.67 16.50 15.83
N ASP A 139 8.01 17.61 15.21
CA ASP A 139 8.88 17.65 14.03
C ASP A 139 10.32 17.21 14.35
N ASP A 140 10.81 17.52 15.56
CA ASP A 140 12.16 17.18 15.99
C ASP A 140 12.31 15.67 16.28
N ALA A 141 11.19 14.97 16.51
CA ALA A 141 11.16 13.51 16.68
C ALA A 141 11.13 12.74 15.35
N MET A 142 10.95 13.41 14.21
CA MET A 142 10.88 12.77 12.91
C MET A 142 12.28 12.35 12.44
N PRO A 143 12.46 11.07 12.00
CA PRO A 143 13.74 10.63 11.48
C PRO A 143 14.09 11.35 10.17
N SER A 144 15.38 11.69 10.02
CA SER A 144 15.97 12.20 8.78
C SER A 144 15.84 11.17 7.63
N LEU A 145 16.08 11.59 6.40
CA LEU A 145 16.06 10.68 5.26
C LEU A 145 17.04 9.51 5.43
N ALA A 146 18.26 9.78 5.91
CA ALA A 146 19.25 8.73 6.15
C ALA A 146 18.80 7.73 7.22
N GLU A 147 18.16 8.20 8.29
CA GLU A 147 17.58 7.35 9.32
C GLU A 147 16.39 6.54 8.78
N LYS A 148 15.52 7.12 7.96
CA LYS A 148 14.42 6.40 7.31
C LYS A 148 14.93 5.27 6.43
N LEU A 149 15.97 5.50 5.64
CA LEU A 149 16.62 4.45 4.84
C LEU A 149 17.20 3.35 5.72
N ALA A 150 17.89 3.71 6.82
CA ALA A 150 18.42 2.75 7.77
C ALA A 150 17.34 1.95 8.50
N ILE A 151 16.19 2.58 8.82
CA ILE A 151 15.02 1.92 9.40
C ILE A 151 14.42 0.92 8.40
N PHE A 152 14.22 1.33 7.14
CA PHE A 152 13.67 0.44 6.12
C PHE A 152 14.60 -0.74 5.82
N ASN A 153 15.91 -0.49 5.72
CA ASN A 153 16.90 -1.57 5.58
C ASN A 153 16.82 -2.55 6.77
N ALA A 154 16.61 -2.03 7.98
CA ALA A 154 16.42 -2.89 9.15
C ALA A 154 15.16 -3.74 9.08
N VAL A 155 14.07 -3.24 8.46
CA VAL A 155 12.86 -4.01 8.16
C VAL A 155 13.17 -5.11 7.15
N ALA A 156 13.79 -4.76 6.01
CA ALA A 156 14.08 -5.70 4.94
C ALA A 156 14.94 -6.86 5.44
N VAL A 157 16.11 -6.54 6.03
CA VAL A 157 17.03 -7.55 6.59
C VAL A 157 16.35 -8.39 7.69
N GLY A 158 15.54 -7.75 8.55
CA GLY A 158 14.81 -8.45 9.60
C GLY A 158 13.82 -9.46 9.04
N LEU A 159 12.96 -9.06 8.10
CA LEU A 159 11.96 -9.94 7.50
C LEU A 159 12.59 -11.04 6.64
N GLU A 160 13.64 -10.73 5.87
CA GLU A 160 14.38 -11.75 5.11
C GLU A 160 15.02 -12.79 6.04
N SER A 161 15.55 -12.39 7.21
CA SER A 161 16.08 -13.32 8.21
C SER A 161 15.00 -14.22 8.85
N GLU A 162 13.75 -13.78 8.88
CA GLU A 162 12.59 -14.56 9.30
C GLU A 162 11.94 -15.36 8.14
N GLY A 163 12.61 -15.38 6.97
CA GLY A 163 12.22 -16.20 5.82
C GLY A 163 11.16 -15.58 4.91
N TYR A 164 10.90 -14.28 5.03
CA TYR A 164 10.03 -13.58 4.09
C TYR A 164 10.78 -13.24 2.79
N GLU A 165 10.07 -13.28 1.69
CA GLU A 165 10.54 -12.84 0.37
C GLU A 165 10.13 -11.38 0.15
N TRP A 166 11.10 -10.53 -0.22
CA TRP A 166 10.84 -9.12 -0.50
C TRP A 166 10.28 -8.95 -1.92
N ILE A 167 9.00 -8.63 -2.02
CA ILE A 167 8.27 -8.41 -3.28
C ILE A 167 8.16 -6.91 -3.59
N GLY A 168 8.49 -6.54 -4.81
CA GLY A 168 8.34 -5.16 -5.26
C GLY A 168 9.10 -4.16 -4.39
N LEU A 169 8.44 -3.10 -3.93
CA LEU A 169 9.06 -2.00 -3.19
C LEU A 169 9.04 -2.19 -1.67
N ASN A 170 7.91 -2.60 -1.14
CA ASN A 170 7.63 -2.52 0.29
C ASN A 170 6.78 -3.67 0.82
N ALA A 171 6.58 -4.70 0.03
CA ALA A 171 5.81 -5.89 0.38
C ALA A 171 6.76 -7.06 0.68
N PHE A 172 6.45 -7.81 1.72
CA PHE A 172 7.20 -8.98 2.16
C PHE A 172 6.20 -10.11 2.36
N VAL A 173 6.42 -11.23 1.70
CA VAL A 173 5.49 -12.37 1.70
C VAL A 173 6.17 -13.63 2.21
N ARG A 174 5.37 -14.55 2.72
CA ARG A 174 5.86 -15.89 3.03
C ARG A 174 6.18 -16.66 1.76
N PRO A 175 7.15 -17.59 1.79
CA PRO A 175 7.45 -18.44 0.64
C PRO A 175 6.22 -19.18 0.13
N GLY A 176 6.04 -19.21 -1.21
CA GLY A 176 4.89 -19.82 -1.85
C GLY A 176 3.61 -18.97 -1.84
N HIS A 177 3.71 -17.69 -1.50
CA HIS A 177 2.60 -16.76 -1.65
C HIS A 177 2.37 -16.44 -3.14
N ALA A 178 1.10 -16.28 -3.54
CA ALA A 178 0.71 -16.03 -4.93
C ALA A 178 1.39 -14.80 -5.55
N LEU A 179 1.65 -13.74 -4.77
CA LEU A 179 2.40 -12.57 -5.24
C LEU A 179 3.88 -12.89 -5.58
N SER A 180 4.52 -13.83 -4.86
CA SER A 180 5.88 -14.27 -5.18
C SER A 180 5.90 -15.03 -6.51
N GLU A 181 4.95 -15.93 -6.71
CA GLU A 181 4.77 -16.64 -7.97
C GLU A 181 4.48 -15.69 -9.12
N ALA A 182 3.59 -14.71 -8.90
CA ALA A 182 3.27 -13.69 -9.89
C ALA A 182 4.50 -12.85 -10.26
N GLN A 183 5.37 -12.50 -9.29
CA GLN A 183 6.62 -11.80 -9.57
C GLN A 183 7.57 -12.65 -10.41
N ALA A 184 7.77 -13.91 -10.04
CA ALA A 184 8.63 -14.85 -10.77
C ALA A 184 8.16 -15.07 -12.20
N ASN A 185 6.84 -15.06 -12.44
CA ASN A 185 6.22 -15.22 -13.75
C ASN A 185 6.09 -13.91 -14.54
N GLY A 186 6.46 -12.76 -13.96
CA GLY A 186 6.32 -11.44 -14.60
C GLY A 186 4.86 -10.96 -14.72
N THR A 187 3.93 -11.56 -13.97
CA THR A 187 2.50 -11.22 -13.96
C THR A 187 2.09 -10.34 -12.78
N LEU A 188 3.02 -10.07 -11.85
CA LEU A 188 2.76 -9.17 -10.73
C LEU A 188 2.33 -7.78 -11.23
N ARG A 189 1.29 -7.24 -10.62
CA ARG A 189 0.74 -5.91 -10.92
C ARG A 189 0.76 -5.04 -9.67
N TYR A 190 0.85 -3.73 -9.88
CA TYR A 190 0.74 -2.72 -8.83
C TYR A 190 -0.33 -1.70 -9.19
N SER A 191 -1.19 -1.41 -8.24
CA SER A 191 -2.22 -0.36 -8.32
C SER A 191 -2.16 0.53 -7.08
N GLY A 192 -3.01 1.55 -6.99
CA GLY A 192 -3.17 2.37 -5.79
C GLY A 192 -3.61 1.58 -4.53
N PHE A 193 -4.01 0.34 -4.70
CA PHE A 193 -4.41 -0.59 -3.61
C PHE A 193 -3.32 -1.61 -3.25
N GLY A 194 -2.13 -1.52 -3.86
CA GLY A 194 -1.01 -2.41 -3.62
C GLY A 194 -0.79 -3.43 -4.74
N TYR A 195 -0.11 -4.52 -4.39
CA TYR A 195 0.25 -5.59 -5.31
C TYR A 195 -0.89 -6.59 -5.51
N SER A 196 -1.03 -7.09 -6.74
CA SER A 196 -1.99 -8.11 -7.13
C SER A 196 -1.38 -9.05 -8.16
N GLU A 197 -1.81 -10.31 -8.15
CA GLU A 197 -1.53 -11.30 -9.19
C GLU A 197 -2.50 -11.19 -10.36
N ASN A 198 -3.66 -10.56 -10.13
CA ASN A 198 -4.72 -10.42 -11.10
C ASN A 198 -4.48 -9.23 -12.03
N GLU A 199 -4.78 -9.41 -13.32
CA GLU A 199 -4.77 -8.33 -14.27
C GLU A 199 -5.97 -7.40 -14.03
N VAL A 200 -5.74 -6.34 -13.26
CA VAL A 200 -6.75 -5.29 -13.04
C VAL A 200 -6.75 -4.36 -14.24
N SER A 201 -7.77 -4.46 -15.07
CA SER A 201 -7.91 -3.62 -16.26
C SER A 201 -8.41 -2.20 -15.93
N GLN A 202 -9.25 -2.08 -14.92
CA GLN A 202 -9.85 -0.81 -14.51
C GLN A 202 -10.11 -0.80 -13.00
N VAL A 203 -10.01 0.38 -12.40
CA VAL A 203 -10.30 0.60 -10.98
C VAL A 203 -11.42 1.62 -10.86
N LEU A 204 -12.50 1.24 -10.17
CA LEU A 204 -13.59 2.15 -9.83
C LEU A 204 -13.53 2.48 -8.33
N GLY A 205 -13.18 3.71 -8.02
CA GLY A 205 -13.11 4.22 -6.66
C GLY A 205 -14.48 4.69 -6.17
N ALA A 206 -15.04 4.04 -5.17
CA ALA A 206 -16.26 4.46 -4.51
C ALA A 206 -15.95 5.00 -3.10
N GLY A 207 -16.57 6.15 -2.78
CA GLY A 207 -16.41 6.80 -1.48
C GLY A 207 -15.59 8.08 -1.51
N LEU A 208 -15.39 8.65 -0.32
CA LEU A 208 -14.69 9.91 -0.09
C LEU A 208 -13.21 9.79 -0.49
N GLY A 209 -12.74 10.71 -1.35
CA GLY A 209 -11.34 10.77 -1.79
C GLY A 209 -10.88 9.61 -2.68
N ALA A 210 -11.77 8.66 -2.99
CA ALA A 210 -11.44 7.47 -3.76
C ALA A 210 -10.99 7.83 -5.19
N VAL A 211 -10.04 7.05 -5.72
CA VAL A 211 -9.48 7.25 -7.04
C VAL A 211 -9.95 6.15 -7.98
N SER A 212 -10.37 6.56 -9.18
CA SER A 212 -10.70 5.67 -10.30
C SER A 212 -9.65 5.77 -11.38
N GLU A 213 -9.35 4.64 -12.03
CA GLU A 213 -8.47 4.55 -13.19
C GLU A 213 -9.18 3.72 -14.26
N VAL A 214 -9.67 4.39 -15.31
CA VAL A 214 -10.48 3.77 -16.36
C VAL A 214 -9.95 4.21 -17.71
N GLY A 215 -9.35 3.30 -18.46
CA GLY A 215 -8.65 3.63 -19.70
C GLY A 215 -7.55 4.67 -19.43
N ASP A 216 -7.57 5.76 -20.21
CA ASP A 216 -6.59 6.85 -20.10
C ASP A 216 -7.02 7.94 -19.09
N VAL A 217 -8.09 7.71 -18.34
CA VAL A 217 -8.64 8.69 -17.40
C VAL A 217 -8.36 8.25 -15.96
N VAL A 218 -7.83 9.19 -15.17
CA VAL A 218 -7.76 9.06 -13.72
C VAL A 218 -8.65 10.12 -13.09
N ALA A 219 -9.56 9.69 -12.23
CA ALA A 219 -10.50 10.56 -11.54
C ALA A 219 -10.39 10.38 -10.02
N GLN A 220 -10.53 11.48 -9.29
CA GLN A 220 -10.57 11.46 -7.83
C GLN A 220 -11.87 12.07 -7.33
N ASN A 221 -12.49 11.40 -6.38
CA ASN A 221 -13.68 11.91 -5.68
C ASN A 221 -13.30 13.05 -4.72
N PHE A 222 -14.31 13.86 -4.34
CA PHE A 222 -14.13 14.89 -3.32
C PHE A 222 -13.53 14.32 -2.05
N VAL A 223 -12.54 15.03 -1.49
CA VAL A 223 -11.95 14.74 -0.18
C VAL A 223 -12.68 15.46 0.95
N ASP A 224 -13.45 16.49 0.62
CA ASP A 224 -14.35 17.19 1.52
C ASP A 224 -15.69 16.45 1.61
N ILE A 225 -16.10 16.11 2.84
CA ILE A 225 -17.29 15.28 3.07
C ILE A 225 -18.58 15.98 2.66
N ASP A 226 -18.69 17.30 2.87
CA ASP A 226 -19.89 18.05 2.56
C ASP A 226 -20.06 18.16 1.03
N ALA A 227 -18.99 18.49 0.32
CA ALA A 227 -18.97 18.51 -1.14
C ALA A 227 -19.31 17.14 -1.74
N TRP A 228 -18.76 16.06 -1.16
CA TRP A 228 -19.05 14.69 -1.58
C TRP A 228 -20.54 14.36 -1.38
N GLN A 229 -21.10 14.64 -0.19
CA GLN A 229 -22.51 14.38 0.12
C GLN A 229 -23.47 15.18 -0.77
N ILE A 230 -23.15 16.45 -1.05
CA ILE A 230 -23.95 17.29 -1.95
C ILE A 230 -23.99 16.69 -3.36
N ALA A 231 -22.81 16.26 -3.89
CA ALA A 231 -22.76 15.68 -5.23
C ALA A 231 -23.59 14.40 -5.32
N ILE A 232 -23.43 13.47 -4.37
CA ILE A 232 -24.19 12.23 -4.31
C ILE A 232 -25.68 12.49 -4.12
N GLY A 233 -26.05 13.40 -3.22
CA GLY A 233 -27.46 13.78 -2.99
C GLY A 233 -28.16 14.38 -4.22
N GLN A 234 -27.38 14.94 -5.16
CA GLN A 234 -27.85 15.45 -6.45
C GLN A 234 -27.83 14.41 -7.58
N GLY A 235 -27.47 13.15 -7.28
CA GLY A 235 -27.36 12.08 -8.28
C GLY A 235 -26.19 12.26 -9.25
N ARG A 236 -25.16 13.05 -8.86
CA ARG A 236 -23.92 13.28 -9.66
C ARG A 236 -22.79 12.41 -9.16
N LEU A 237 -21.84 12.10 -10.05
CA LEU A 237 -20.55 11.55 -9.63
C LEU A 237 -19.86 12.56 -8.72
N ALA A 238 -19.28 12.05 -7.62
CA ALA A 238 -18.60 12.91 -6.65
C ALA A 238 -17.14 13.23 -7.08
N THR A 239 -16.89 13.38 -8.37
CA THR A 239 -15.58 13.63 -8.95
C THR A 239 -15.14 15.07 -8.70
N GLN A 240 -14.04 15.24 -7.99
CA GLN A 240 -13.37 16.52 -7.75
C GLN A 240 -12.36 16.86 -8.84
N ALA A 241 -11.60 15.88 -9.28
CA ALA A 241 -10.55 16.05 -10.28
C ALA A 241 -10.62 14.92 -11.30
N LEU A 242 -10.35 15.27 -12.57
CA LEU A 242 -10.26 14.34 -13.67
C LEU A 242 -9.03 14.73 -14.50
N ILE A 243 -8.22 13.76 -14.85
CA ILE A 243 -7.01 13.94 -15.66
C ILE A 243 -7.03 12.91 -16.77
N GLU A 244 -6.96 13.39 -18.00
CA GLU A 244 -6.61 12.57 -19.14
C GLU A 244 -5.08 12.41 -19.17
N THR A 245 -4.62 11.20 -19.26
CA THR A 245 -3.18 10.89 -19.28
C THR A 245 -2.64 11.02 -20.69
N SER A 246 -1.53 11.76 -20.85
CA SER A 246 -0.82 11.83 -22.13
C SER A 246 -0.14 10.49 -22.44
N GLU A 247 0.21 10.27 -23.72
CA GLU A 247 0.98 9.09 -24.13
C GLU A 247 2.30 8.95 -23.35
N PHE A 248 2.97 10.07 -23.06
CA PHE A 248 4.16 10.09 -22.22
C PHE A 248 3.85 9.58 -20.80
N GLU A 249 2.78 10.06 -20.19
CA GLU A 249 2.40 9.65 -18.83
C GLU A 249 2.01 8.17 -18.77
N VAL A 250 1.34 7.65 -19.80
CA VAL A 250 1.04 6.21 -19.94
C VAL A 250 2.33 5.40 -20.02
N ALA A 251 3.28 5.80 -20.86
CA ALA A 251 4.57 5.12 -20.99
C ALA A 251 5.39 5.19 -19.70
N ARG A 252 5.46 6.37 -19.08
CA ARG A 252 6.14 6.58 -17.80
C ARG A 252 5.58 5.66 -16.70
N ARG A 253 4.26 5.59 -16.59
CA ARG A 253 3.58 4.72 -15.60
C ARG A 253 3.87 3.25 -15.89
N SER A 254 3.86 2.85 -17.13
CA SER A 254 4.18 1.47 -17.52
C SER A 254 5.59 1.07 -17.08
N VAL A 255 6.59 1.91 -17.37
CA VAL A 255 7.97 1.69 -16.93
C VAL A 255 8.10 1.66 -15.41
N MET A 256 7.51 2.65 -14.74
CA MET A 256 7.56 2.73 -13.28
C MET A 256 6.88 1.53 -12.60
N ARG A 257 5.69 1.13 -13.06
CA ARG A 257 5.00 -0.06 -12.54
C ARG A 257 5.83 -1.32 -12.71
N ARG A 258 6.50 -1.47 -13.83
CA ARG A 258 7.37 -2.62 -14.07
C ARG A 258 8.59 -2.62 -13.14
N LEU A 259 9.23 -1.48 -12.95
CA LEU A 259 10.29 -1.33 -11.94
C LEU A 259 9.78 -1.64 -10.54
N MET A 260 8.57 -1.17 -10.19
CA MET A 260 7.95 -1.42 -8.89
C MET A 260 7.61 -2.90 -8.67
N CYS A 261 7.23 -3.63 -9.71
CA CYS A 261 6.85 -5.03 -9.59
C CYS A 261 8.05 -5.98 -9.69
N ASN A 262 8.96 -5.73 -10.65
CA ASN A 262 9.99 -6.70 -11.03
C ASN A 262 11.40 -6.21 -10.73
N SER A 263 11.56 -4.96 -10.29
CA SER A 263 12.85 -4.28 -10.10
C SER A 263 13.70 -4.18 -11.38
N GLU A 264 13.09 -4.43 -12.53
CA GLU A 264 13.73 -4.37 -13.84
C GLU A 264 12.78 -3.94 -14.94
N VAL A 265 13.30 -3.36 -16.01
CA VAL A 265 12.57 -3.04 -17.22
C VAL A 265 13.45 -3.25 -18.46
N PRO A 266 12.94 -3.84 -19.57
CA PRO A 266 13.69 -3.91 -20.80
C PRO A 266 13.99 -2.51 -21.36
N ILE A 267 15.21 -2.30 -21.87
CA ILE A 267 15.59 -1.04 -22.53
C ILE A 267 14.63 -0.71 -23.69
N SER A 268 14.15 -1.72 -24.40
CA SER A 268 13.16 -1.54 -25.48
C SER A 268 11.81 -0.96 -25.01
N SER A 269 11.54 -0.93 -23.71
CA SER A 269 10.33 -0.31 -23.13
C SER A 269 10.52 1.20 -22.85
N VAL A 270 11.72 1.76 -23.01
CA VAL A 270 12.10 3.15 -22.71
C VAL A 270 12.47 3.95 -23.96
N GLU A 271 11.84 3.64 -25.10
CA GLU A 271 12.18 4.26 -26.38
C GLU A 271 11.73 5.73 -26.50
N GLN A 272 10.76 6.16 -25.67
CA GLN A 272 10.32 7.56 -25.69
C GLN A 272 11.39 8.47 -25.05
N PRO A 273 11.80 9.57 -25.72
CA PRO A 273 12.90 10.42 -25.27
C PRO A 273 12.76 10.94 -23.83
N ASP A 274 11.54 11.32 -23.44
CA ASP A 274 11.28 11.85 -22.10
C ASP A 274 11.37 10.76 -21.02
N VAL A 275 10.98 9.52 -21.36
CA VAL A 275 11.12 8.35 -20.45
C VAL A 275 12.59 7.97 -20.34
N LEU A 276 13.33 8.01 -21.43
CA LEU A 276 14.77 7.78 -21.42
C LEU A 276 15.49 8.79 -20.53
N THR A 277 15.17 10.08 -20.66
CA THR A 277 15.72 11.14 -19.79
C THR A 277 15.44 10.88 -18.31
N LEU A 278 14.25 10.39 -17.97
CA LEU A 278 13.92 10.00 -16.59
C LEU A 278 14.83 8.86 -16.11
N VAL A 279 15.00 7.82 -16.91
CA VAL A 279 15.84 6.67 -16.56
C VAL A 279 17.31 7.08 -16.43
N GLU A 280 17.85 7.90 -17.34
CA GLU A 280 19.20 8.44 -17.25
C GLU A 280 19.40 9.27 -15.96
N SER A 281 18.38 10.03 -15.56
CA SER A 281 18.39 10.77 -14.29
C SER A 281 18.46 9.83 -13.09
N LEU A 282 17.68 8.74 -13.09
CA LEU A 282 17.71 7.74 -12.02
C LEU A 282 19.08 7.02 -11.96
N GLU A 283 19.66 6.71 -13.11
CA GLU A 283 20.99 6.10 -13.21
C GLU A 283 22.09 7.02 -12.69
N SER A 284 22.06 8.30 -13.06
CA SER A 284 23.03 9.30 -12.58
C SER A 284 23.02 9.48 -11.06
N GLN A 285 21.90 9.17 -10.42
CA GLN A 285 21.70 9.22 -8.98
C GLN A 285 21.99 7.86 -8.29
N GLY A 286 22.35 6.84 -9.06
CA GLY A 286 22.65 5.50 -8.54
C GLY A 286 21.42 4.67 -8.17
N TYR A 287 20.21 5.07 -8.59
CA TYR A 287 18.97 4.34 -8.31
C TYR A 287 18.72 3.20 -9.30
N THR A 288 19.26 3.32 -10.51
CA THR A 288 19.20 2.27 -11.52
C THR A 288 20.58 1.99 -12.05
N GLU A 289 20.74 0.82 -12.65
CA GLU A 289 21.93 0.45 -13.42
C GLU A 289 21.51 -0.30 -14.67
N GLN A 290 22.18 -0.03 -15.78
CA GLN A 290 21.94 -0.75 -17.02
C GLN A 290 22.89 -1.95 -17.12
N ARG A 291 22.33 -3.12 -17.37
CA ARG A 291 23.07 -4.35 -17.68
C ARG A 291 22.41 -5.08 -18.85
N ASP A 292 23.17 -5.42 -19.84
CA ASP A 292 22.70 -6.08 -21.08
C ASP A 292 21.51 -5.34 -21.72
N ALA A 293 20.37 -6.00 -21.84
CA ALA A 293 19.16 -5.44 -22.45
C ALA A 293 18.15 -4.90 -21.41
N PHE A 294 18.53 -4.78 -20.14
CA PHE A 294 17.66 -4.36 -19.05
C PHE A 294 18.23 -3.23 -18.22
N ILE A 295 17.34 -2.46 -17.64
CA ILE A 295 17.59 -1.49 -16.59
C ILE A 295 17.10 -2.09 -15.28
N TYR A 296 17.97 -2.19 -14.29
CA TYR A 296 17.66 -2.76 -12.96
C TYR A 296 17.61 -1.68 -11.91
N LEU A 297 16.72 -1.82 -10.94
CA LEU A 297 16.81 -1.04 -9.70
C LEU A 297 18.01 -1.54 -8.87
N THR A 298 18.82 -0.60 -8.42
CA THR A 298 19.79 -0.88 -7.35
C THR A 298 19.03 -1.07 -6.02
N GLU A 299 19.70 -1.57 -4.99
CA GLU A 299 19.13 -1.64 -3.64
C GLU A 299 18.67 -0.25 -3.16
N LEU A 300 19.49 0.78 -3.39
CA LEU A 300 19.14 2.17 -3.11
C LEU A 300 17.92 2.63 -3.91
N GLY A 301 17.87 2.27 -5.19
CA GLY A 301 16.74 2.57 -6.08
C GLY A 301 15.44 1.94 -5.59
N ARG A 302 15.50 0.68 -5.15
CA ARG A 302 14.36 -0.05 -4.60
C ARG A 302 13.79 0.63 -3.35
N MET A 303 14.67 1.13 -2.48
CA MET A 303 14.27 1.89 -1.28
C MET A 303 13.76 3.30 -1.60
N ALA A 304 14.31 3.95 -2.62
CA ALA A 304 14.01 5.34 -2.95
C ALA A 304 12.84 5.53 -3.94
N LEU A 305 12.51 4.51 -4.74
CA LEU A 305 11.50 4.60 -5.80
C LEU A 305 10.12 5.07 -5.33
N PRO A 306 9.62 4.73 -4.13
CA PRO A 306 8.35 5.28 -3.63
C PRO A 306 8.32 6.81 -3.57
N HIS A 307 9.47 7.45 -3.33
CA HIS A 307 9.58 8.93 -3.33
C HIS A 307 9.41 9.50 -4.73
N PHE A 308 10.05 8.90 -5.73
CA PHE A 308 9.96 9.37 -7.12
C PHE A 308 8.57 9.19 -7.71
N TRP A 309 7.86 8.16 -7.30
CA TRP A 309 6.48 7.97 -7.71
C TRP A 309 5.57 9.09 -7.20
N SER A 310 5.72 9.48 -5.93
CA SER A 310 4.91 10.53 -5.31
C SER A 310 5.22 11.93 -5.84
N ASP A 311 6.47 12.21 -6.17
CA ASP A 311 6.91 13.55 -6.63
C ASP A 311 6.66 13.78 -8.11
N SER A 312 6.69 12.73 -8.93
CA SER A 312 6.53 12.82 -10.38
C SER A 312 5.07 12.94 -10.84
N SER A 313 4.10 12.84 -9.94
CA SER A 313 2.68 13.08 -10.25
C SER A 313 2.15 14.27 -9.44
N PRO A 314 2.46 15.53 -9.87
CA PRO A 314 2.15 16.72 -9.08
C PRO A 314 0.66 17.00 -8.90
N ARG A 315 -0.21 16.29 -9.61
CA ARG A 315 -1.67 16.48 -9.56
C ARG A 315 -2.43 15.45 -8.72
N PHE A 316 -1.86 14.27 -8.49
CA PHE A 316 -2.37 13.26 -7.57
C PHE A 316 -1.37 13.02 -6.44
N ARG A 317 -1.30 13.95 -5.50
CA ARG A 317 -0.48 13.81 -4.28
C ARG A 317 -1.02 12.76 -3.29
N TRP A 318 -1.85 11.82 -3.76
CA TRP A 318 -2.61 10.89 -2.92
C TRP A 318 -2.37 9.42 -3.23
N LEU A 319 -1.62 9.11 -4.29
CA LEU A 319 -1.21 7.74 -4.62
C LEU A 319 0.20 7.48 -4.12
#